data_9b74e16759114d376782738e9fd22f77
#
_entry.id   9b74e16759114d376782738e9fd22f77
#
_cell.length_a   1.000
_cell.length_b   1.000
_cell.length_c   1.000
_cell.angle_alpha   90.00
_cell.angle_beta   90.00
_cell.angle_gamma   90.00
#
_symmetry.space_group_name_H-M   'P 1'
#
loop_
_entity.id
_entity.type
_entity.pdbx_description
1 polymer ?
#
loop_
_entity_poly.entity_id
_entity_poly.type
_entity_poly.pdbx_seq_one_letter_code
_entity_poly.pdbx_strand_id
1 'polypeptide(L)'
;MGMFMRATLPILACWALMGAAQAQGAPSAALQNCVPSREMPEVVASSGVVAPAAAVMTARRQVPNADVVRANLCRSGSGFVYVIMALRKDGRVVQVMIDGPSGRVQSVQ
;
A
#
# COMPACT_ATOMS: atom_id res chain seq x y z
N MET A 1 67.47 -21.78 13.89
CA MET A 1 66.87 -21.77 13.77
C MET A 1 65.99 -20.96 13.44
N GLY A 2 65.52 -20.61 12.94
CA GLY A 2 64.75 -19.73 12.49
C GLY A 2 63.47 -19.93 12.50
N MET A 3 62.84 -19.62 12.93
CA MET A 3 61.61 -19.75 12.97
C MET A 3 60.87 -18.86 12.54
N PHE A 4 60.12 -18.81 11.88
CA PHE A 4 59.39 -17.94 11.42
C PHE A 4 58.13 -17.93 11.60
N MET A 5 57.59 -17.38 11.94
CA MET A 5 56.40 -17.21 12.11
C MET A 5 55.74 -16.65 11.27
N ARG A 6 54.93 -16.87 10.70
CA ARG A 6 54.23 -16.31 9.87
C ARG A 6 53.11 -15.80 10.34
N ALA A 7 52.74 -14.94 10.47
CA ALA A 7 51.70 -14.29 10.84
C ALA A 7 50.78 -14.22 9.94
N THR A 8 50.04 -14.87 9.71
CA THR A 8 49.12 -14.74 8.77
C THR A 8 48.06 -14.08 9.18
N LEU A 9 47.71 -13.08 8.72
CA LEU A 9 46.66 -12.35 9.00
C LEU A 9 45.48 -12.66 8.46
N PRO A 10 44.55 -12.74 8.85
CA PRO A 10 43.35 -12.99 8.46
C PRO A 10 42.73 -11.90 8.06
N ILE A 11 42.31 -11.81 7.03
CA ILE A 11 41.64 -10.80 6.58
C ILE A 11 40.36 -10.78 6.91
N LEU A 12 39.90 -10.03 7.47
CA LEU A 12 38.67 -9.84 7.77
C LEU A 12 37.94 -9.25 6.87
N ALA A 13 37.27 -9.70 6.16
CA ALA A 13 36.49 -9.11 5.26
C ALA A 13 35.37 -8.66 5.90
N CYS A 14 35.24 -7.54 6.00
CA CYS A 14 34.20 -7.01 6.55
C CYS A 14 33.15 -6.95 5.67
N TRP A 15 32.23 -7.51 5.60
CA TRP A 15 31.18 -7.42 4.89
C TRP A 15 30.21 -6.59 5.32
N ALA A 16 30.16 -5.55 5.07
CA ALA A 16 29.25 -4.59 5.35
C ALA A 16 28.13 -4.90 4.69
N LEU A 17 27.33 -5.50 4.95
CA LEU A 17 26.23 -5.66 4.36
C LEU A 17 25.29 -4.83 4.59
N MET A 18 24.99 -4.03 4.01
CA MET A 18 24.06 -3.19 4.15
C MET A 18 22.95 -3.59 3.80
N GLY A 19 22.13 -3.74 4.38
CA GLY A 19 20.97 -4.01 4.08
C GLY A 19 20.31 -2.98 3.56
N ALA A 20 19.80 -3.08 2.57
CA ALA A 20 19.19 -2.07 2.00
C ALA A 20 17.97 -1.84 2.56
N ALA A 21 17.79 -1.00 3.06
CA ALA A 21 16.67 -0.67 3.61
C ALA A 21 15.74 -0.31 2.74
N GLN A 22 14.85 -0.78 2.44
CA GLN A 22 14.00 -0.39 1.66
C GLN A 22 13.12 0.37 2.06
N ALA A 23 13.04 1.31 2.07
CA ALA A 23 12.23 2.20 2.41
C ALA A 23 11.09 2.29 1.73
N GLN A 24 10.71 1.60 0.95
CA GLN A 24 9.68 1.85 0.30
C GLN A 24 8.64 1.75 0.95
N GLY A 25 8.01 2.32 1.28
CA GLY A 25 6.88 2.43 1.80
C GLY A 25 6.28 1.12 1.95
N ALA A 26 6.24 0.59 3.05
CA ALA A 26 5.54 -0.62 3.24
C ALA A 26 4.12 -0.37 2.87
N PRO A 27 3.43 -1.29 2.37
CA PRO A 27 2.06 -1.12 2.07
C PRO A 27 1.36 -0.82 3.36
N SER A 28 0.46 0.09 3.37
CA SER A 28 -0.22 0.40 4.56
C SER A 28 -1.05 -0.83 4.94
N ALA A 29 -1.36 -0.96 6.19
CA ALA A 29 -2.18 -2.07 6.65
C ALA A 29 -3.50 -2.10 5.90
N ALA A 30 -3.98 -0.97 5.43
CA ALA A 30 -5.22 -0.93 4.70
C ALA A 30 -5.15 -1.64 3.36
N LEU A 31 -3.95 -1.86 2.83
CA LEU A 31 -3.83 -2.55 1.57
C LEU A 31 -3.62 -4.04 1.73
N GLN A 32 -3.78 -4.56 2.92
CA GLN A 32 -3.67 -5.98 3.11
C GLN A 32 -5.03 -6.61 2.96
N ASN A 33 -5.10 -7.82 2.57
CA ASN A 33 -6.34 -8.54 2.40
C ASN A 33 -7.28 -7.88 1.40
N CYS A 34 -6.76 -7.42 0.33
CA CYS A 34 -7.57 -6.79 -0.70
C CYS A 34 -8.07 -7.82 -1.72
N VAL A 35 -9.22 -7.56 -2.25
CA VAL A 35 -9.83 -8.43 -3.22
C VAL A 35 -9.07 -8.32 -4.54
N PRO A 36 -8.66 -9.42 -5.17
CA PRO A 36 -8.03 -9.35 -6.47
C PRO A 36 -8.96 -8.68 -7.46
N SER A 37 -8.41 -7.87 -8.35
CA SER A 37 -9.22 -7.11 -9.30
C SER A 37 -10.22 -7.95 -10.08
N ARG A 38 -9.83 -9.15 -10.46
CA ARG A 38 -10.73 -9.96 -11.25
C ARG A 38 -11.89 -10.49 -10.45
N GLU A 39 -11.80 -10.49 -9.12
CA GLU A 39 -12.87 -10.97 -8.28
C GLU A 39 -13.76 -9.85 -7.80
N MET A 40 -13.39 -8.62 -8.04
CA MET A 40 -14.15 -7.48 -7.56
C MET A 40 -15.62 -7.48 -8.00
N PRO A 41 -15.94 -7.76 -9.24
CA PRO A 41 -17.35 -7.71 -9.63
C PRO A 41 -18.25 -8.63 -8.81
N GLU A 42 -17.74 -9.84 -8.50
CA GLU A 42 -18.53 -10.76 -7.73
C GLU A 42 -18.64 -10.35 -6.29
N VAL A 43 -17.57 -9.87 -5.71
CA VAL A 43 -17.58 -9.44 -4.32
C VAL A 43 -18.50 -8.22 -4.17
N VAL A 44 -18.44 -7.28 -5.09
CA VAL A 44 -19.30 -6.11 -5.05
C VAL A 44 -20.75 -6.54 -5.14
N ALA A 45 -21.05 -7.46 -6.01
CA ALA A 45 -22.43 -7.90 -6.19
C ALA A 45 -22.96 -8.65 -4.97
N SER A 46 -22.12 -9.38 -4.28
CA SER A 46 -22.57 -10.21 -3.17
C SER A 46 -22.42 -9.60 -1.79
N SER A 47 -21.64 -8.54 -1.64
CA SER A 47 -21.31 -8.01 -0.33
C SER A 47 -22.02 -6.73 0.05
N GLY A 48 -22.86 -6.22 -0.78
CA GLY A 48 -23.61 -5.02 -0.43
C GLY A 48 -22.78 -3.76 -0.34
N VAL A 49 -21.68 -3.70 -1.05
CA VAL A 49 -20.86 -2.50 -1.07
C VAL A 49 -21.25 -1.62 -2.22
N VAL A 50 -20.97 -0.32 -2.13
CA VAL A 50 -21.29 0.59 -3.22
C VAL A 50 -20.44 0.25 -4.43
N ALA A 51 -20.87 0.66 -5.59
CA ALA A 51 -20.12 0.39 -6.81
C ALA A 51 -18.76 1.07 -6.76
N PRO A 52 -17.73 0.46 -7.32
CA PRO A 52 -16.39 1.07 -7.33
C PRO A 52 -16.39 2.47 -7.95
N ALA A 53 -17.19 2.68 -8.99
CA ALA A 53 -17.25 3.99 -9.62
C ALA A 53 -17.77 5.06 -8.66
N ALA A 54 -18.71 4.71 -7.80
CA ALA A 54 -19.23 5.64 -6.83
C ALA A 54 -18.16 6.00 -5.79
N ALA A 55 -17.39 5.02 -5.37
CA ALA A 55 -16.31 5.24 -4.42
C ALA A 55 -15.24 6.15 -5.05
N VAL A 56 -14.89 5.92 -6.30
CA VAL A 56 -13.90 6.73 -6.99
C VAL A 56 -14.40 8.18 -7.11
N MET A 57 -15.66 8.37 -7.41
CA MET A 57 -16.19 9.72 -7.50
C MET A 57 -16.18 10.43 -6.16
N THR A 58 -16.47 9.71 -5.08
CA THR A 58 -16.39 10.29 -3.75
C THR A 58 -14.94 10.70 -3.44
N ALA A 59 -13.98 9.85 -3.79
CA ALA A 59 -12.58 10.16 -3.57
C ALA A 59 -12.16 11.41 -4.35
N ARG A 60 -12.64 11.55 -5.57
CA ARG A 60 -12.31 12.72 -6.38
C ARG A 60 -12.82 14.01 -5.75
N ARG A 61 -13.97 13.92 -5.11
CA ARG A 61 -14.51 15.11 -4.45
C ARG A 61 -13.69 15.47 -3.19
N GLN A 62 -13.07 14.46 -2.57
CA GLN A 62 -12.29 14.69 -1.38
C GLN A 62 -10.92 15.28 -1.71
N VAL A 63 -10.38 14.96 -2.87
CA VAL A 63 -9.06 15.42 -3.25
C VAL A 63 -9.17 16.06 -4.63
N PRO A 64 -9.65 17.27 -4.71
CA PRO A 64 -9.83 17.92 -6.00
C PRO A 64 -8.51 18.08 -6.75
N ASN A 65 -8.59 18.00 -8.04
CA ASN A 65 -7.42 18.14 -8.89
C ASN A 65 -6.35 17.08 -8.71
N ALA A 66 -6.75 15.92 -8.28
CA ALA A 66 -5.84 14.78 -8.18
C ALA A 66 -6.34 13.69 -9.12
N ASP A 67 -5.43 12.84 -9.54
CA ASP A 67 -5.80 11.72 -10.39
C ASP A 67 -5.88 10.46 -9.55
N VAL A 68 -6.95 9.71 -9.72
CA VAL A 68 -7.09 8.44 -9.03
C VAL A 68 -6.24 7.44 -9.78
N VAL A 69 -5.22 6.92 -9.12
CA VAL A 69 -4.29 5.99 -9.74
C VAL A 69 -4.50 4.55 -9.32
N ARG A 70 -5.26 4.32 -8.27
CA ARG A 70 -5.53 2.97 -7.84
C ARG A 70 -6.76 2.93 -6.95
N ALA A 71 -7.56 1.92 -7.09
CA ALA A 71 -8.72 1.71 -6.23
C ALA A 71 -8.78 0.22 -5.88
N ASN A 72 -8.76 -0.10 -4.62
CA ASN A 72 -8.82 -1.47 -4.16
C ASN A 72 -9.95 -1.64 -3.18
N LEU A 73 -10.58 -2.80 -3.18
CA LEU A 73 -11.58 -3.14 -2.19
C LEU A 73 -10.92 -4.11 -1.23
N CYS A 74 -10.83 -3.75 0.02
CA CYS A 74 -10.06 -4.54 0.99
C CYS A 74 -10.91 -4.89 2.20
N ARG A 75 -10.57 -5.98 2.87
CA ARG A 75 -11.32 -6.37 4.04
C ARG A 75 -10.85 -5.56 5.24
N SER A 76 -11.77 -5.12 6.05
CA SER A 76 -11.43 -4.37 7.23
C SER A 76 -12.37 -4.82 8.32
N GLY A 77 -11.87 -5.49 9.32
CA GLY A 77 -12.70 -6.06 10.35
C GLY A 77 -13.66 -7.07 9.73
N SER A 78 -14.93 -6.89 9.94
CA SER A 78 -15.90 -7.80 9.37
C SER A 78 -16.48 -7.29 8.08
N GLY A 79 -16.01 -6.17 7.57
CA GLY A 79 -16.58 -5.58 6.37
C GLY A 79 -15.56 -5.26 5.32
N PHE A 80 -15.93 -4.37 4.43
CA PHE A 80 -15.06 -3.98 3.34
C PHE A 80 -14.86 -2.48 3.32
N VAL A 81 -13.72 -2.06 2.84
CA VAL A 81 -13.42 -0.65 2.68
C VAL A 81 -12.73 -0.47 1.33
N TYR A 82 -13.05 0.60 0.64
CA TYR A 82 -12.33 0.94 -0.57
C TYR A 82 -11.11 1.77 -0.15
N VAL A 83 -9.96 1.43 -0.66
CA VAL A 83 -8.74 2.16 -0.42
C VAL A 83 -8.35 2.75 -1.76
N ILE A 84 -8.48 4.06 -1.88
CA ILE A 84 -8.28 4.74 -3.15
C ILE A 84 -7.08 5.65 -3.05
N MET A 85 -6.16 5.51 -4.00
CA MET A 85 -4.97 6.30 -4.04
C MET A 85 -5.13 7.37 -5.08
N ALA A 86 -4.91 8.61 -4.69
CA ALA A 86 -5.01 9.75 -5.60
C ALA A 86 -3.68 10.47 -5.64
N LEU A 87 -3.22 10.78 -6.83
CA LEU A 87 -1.96 11.47 -7.02
C LEU A 87 -2.24 12.95 -7.25
N ARG A 88 -1.74 13.76 -6.38
CA ARG A 88 -1.90 15.21 -6.50
C ARG A 88 -0.90 15.77 -7.50
N LYS A 89 -1.16 16.95 -7.99
CA LYS A 89 -0.27 17.56 -8.95
C LYS A 89 1.09 17.90 -8.36
N ASP A 90 1.19 18.02 -7.04
CA ASP A 90 2.48 18.28 -6.43
C ASP A 90 3.26 16.99 -6.18
N GLY A 91 2.78 15.87 -6.67
CA GLY A 91 3.48 14.60 -6.55
C GLY A 91 3.14 13.82 -5.29
N ARG A 92 2.30 14.35 -4.41
CA ARG A 92 1.95 13.62 -3.21
C ARG A 92 0.84 12.65 -3.47
N VAL A 93 0.88 11.53 -2.80
CA VAL A 93 -0.16 10.53 -2.91
C VAL A 93 -1.04 10.65 -1.67
N VAL A 94 -2.34 10.73 -1.88
CA VAL A 94 -3.30 10.80 -0.81
C VAL A 94 -4.10 9.53 -0.83
N GLN A 95 -4.30 8.92 0.33
CA GLN A 95 -5.08 7.72 0.43
C GLN A 95 -6.43 8.07 1.01
N VAL A 96 -7.48 7.74 0.30
CA VAL A 96 -8.85 7.97 0.75
C VAL A 96 -9.46 6.63 1.06
N MET A 97 -9.95 6.47 2.28
CA MET A 97 -10.60 5.23 2.68
C MET A 97 -12.08 5.47 2.74
N ILE A 98 -12.85 4.64 2.07
CA ILE A 98 -14.28 4.79 1.95
C ILE A 98 -14.96 3.53 2.41
N ASP A 99 -15.92 3.68 3.31
CA ASP A 99 -16.66 2.53 3.83
C ASP A 99 -17.38 1.83 2.70
N GLY A 100 -17.21 0.54 2.59
CA GLY A 100 -17.78 -0.22 1.49
C GLY A 100 -19.30 -0.16 1.43
N PRO A 101 -19.99 -0.51 2.49
CA PRO A 101 -21.43 -0.53 2.46
C PRO A 101 -22.07 0.86 2.33
N SER A 102 -21.57 1.86 3.01
CA SER A 102 -22.23 3.16 3.00
C SER A 102 -21.68 4.12 1.96
N GLY A 103 -20.47 3.90 1.51
CA GLY A 103 -19.83 4.83 0.59
C GLY A 103 -19.34 6.10 1.26
N ARG A 104 -19.32 6.14 2.60
CA ARG A 104 -18.87 7.34 3.29
C ARG A 104 -17.36 7.36 3.49
N VAL A 105 -16.79 8.52 3.47
CA VAL A 105 -15.38 8.67 3.68
C VAL A 105 -15.04 8.37 5.13
N GLN A 106 -14.10 7.47 5.35
CA GLN A 106 -13.64 7.15 6.68
C GLN A 106 -12.41 7.96 7.03
N SER A 107 -11.51 8.13 6.11
CA SER A 107 -10.28 8.89 6.36
C SER A 107 -9.65 9.36 5.06
N VAL A 108 -8.87 10.41 5.17
CA VAL A 108 -8.10 10.95 4.07
C VAL A 108 -6.70 11.18 4.63
N GLN A 109 -5.72 10.49 4.08
CA GLN A 109 -4.36 10.60 4.62
C GLN A 109 -3.35 10.99 3.58
#